data_4dc4a94e007f0e15bd68824a382ebe47
#
_entry.id   4dc4a94e007f0e15bd68824a382ebe47
#
_cell.length_a   1.000
_cell.length_b   1.000
_cell.length_c   1.000
_cell.angle_alpha   90.00
_cell.angle_beta   90.00
_cell.angle_gamma   90.00
#
_symmetry.space_group_name_H-M   'P 1'
#
loop_
_entity.id
_entity.type
_entity.pdbx_description
1 polymer ?
#
loop_
_entity_poly.entity_id
_entity_poly.type
_entity_poly.pdbx_seq_one_letter_code
_entity_poly.pdbx_strand_id
1 'polypeptide(L)'
;GMDSRILQKIDTIIKEGIQQKAFPGCQILVARKGKIVYDRTFGYFDYAHTHPVRSEDVYDVASITKAIATVPAIMLLNDKNQININSGISRYIPEIRKTFSPNITIRKVLFHETGLPSGIPIAKLLTDTLPGKAPLYKGSRDINYRIQVEKKLFAHKDSKLRPDLFSSVKEKDFTIPIAENLFASPALKDTILNAIYQIKPFENKKYRYSDLNFVLLQKAVENITGESIDKYLMTNFFAPLGANRTTFRPLLKINRSEIAPTE
;
A
#
# COMPACT_ATOMS: atom_id res chain seq x y z
N GLY A 1 -16.49 -30.37 10.66
CA GLY A 1 -15.07 -30.15 10.88
C GLY A 1 -14.32 -30.05 9.56
N MET A 2 -13.02 -29.84 9.65
CA MET A 2 -12.10 -29.96 8.50
C MET A 2 -11.30 -31.25 8.65
N ASP A 3 -11.10 -31.98 7.56
CA ASP A 3 -10.29 -33.23 7.58
C ASP A 3 -8.81 -32.85 7.47
N SER A 4 -8.01 -33.19 8.47
CA SER A 4 -6.58 -32.91 8.51
C SER A 4 -5.80 -33.58 7.36
N ARG A 5 -6.27 -34.73 6.87
CA ARG A 5 -5.67 -35.42 5.72
C ARG A 5 -5.86 -34.62 4.42
N ILE A 6 -7.01 -33.93 4.29
CA ILE A 6 -7.28 -33.09 3.14
C ILE A 6 -6.42 -31.81 3.23
N LEU A 7 -6.26 -31.23 4.43
CA LEU A 7 -5.39 -30.08 4.64
C LEU A 7 -3.92 -30.37 4.30
N GLN A 8 -3.44 -31.59 4.54
CA GLN A 8 -2.08 -32.00 4.18
C GLN A 8 -1.80 -31.95 2.66
N LYS A 9 -2.83 -31.95 1.80
CA LYS A 9 -2.64 -31.74 0.35
C LYS A 9 -2.04 -30.38 0.04
N ILE A 10 -2.21 -29.38 0.92
CA ILE A 10 -1.58 -28.06 0.81
C ILE A 10 -0.06 -28.20 0.75
N ASP A 11 0.52 -29.07 1.59
CA ASP A 11 1.96 -29.32 1.63
C ASP A 11 2.51 -29.75 0.26
N THR A 12 1.79 -30.64 -0.43
CA THR A 12 2.17 -31.14 -1.75
C THR A 12 2.13 -30.00 -2.78
N ILE A 13 1.03 -29.28 -2.82
CA ILE A 13 0.85 -28.15 -3.77
C ILE A 13 1.96 -27.11 -3.59
N ILE A 14 2.28 -26.77 -2.33
CA ILE A 14 3.30 -25.77 -2.04
C ILE A 14 4.70 -26.25 -2.42
N LYS A 15 5.03 -27.50 -2.10
CA LYS A 15 6.33 -28.09 -2.48
C LYS A 15 6.50 -28.13 -3.98
N GLU A 16 5.47 -28.48 -4.72
CA GLU A 16 5.47 -28.46 -6.20
C GLU A 16 5.67 -27.03 -6.73
N GLY A 17 4.98 -26.02 -6.16
CA GLY A 17 5.15 -24.62 -6.53
C GLY A 17 6.58 -24.09 -6.32
N ILE A 18 7.19 -24.42 -5.17
CA ILE A 18 8.60 -24.07 -4.89
C ILE A 18 9.54 -24.79 -5.85
N GLN A 19 9.32 -26.07 -6.09
CA GLN A 19 10.13 -26.86 -7.03
C GLN A 19 10.08 -26.32 -8.47
N GLN A 20 8.91 -25.86 -8.89
CA GLN A 20 8.69 -25.23 -10.19
C GLN A 20 9.15 -23.77 -10.25
N LYS A 21 9.72 -23.24 -9.16
CA LYS A 21 10.13 -21.84 -9.02
C LYS A 21 9.00 -20.84 -9.28
N ALA A 22 7.78 -21.17 -8.86
CA ALA A 22 6.65 -20.24 -8.90
C ALA A 22 6.77 -19.16 -7.79
N PHE A 23 7.36 -19.53 -6.66
CA PHE A 23 7.73 -18.65 -5.54
C PHE A 23 8.82 -19.35 -4.69
N PRO A 24 9.68 -18.60 -3.97
CA PRO A 24 10.79 -19.19 -3.20
C PRO A 24 10.35 -19.78 -1.87
N GLY A 25 9.29 -19.26 -1.27
CA GLY A 25 8.74 -19.71 0.00
C GLY A 25 7.43 -19.02 0.33
N CYS A 26 6.76 -19.50 1.39
CA CYS A 26 5.51 -18.91 1.86
C CYS A 26 5.16 -19.35 3.28
N GLN A 27 4.23 -18.64 3.90
CA GLN A 27 3.48 -19.09 5.07
C GLN A 27 2.01 -19.26 4.70
N ILE A 28 1.38 -20.33 5.17
CA ILE A 28 -0.04 -20.59 4.97
C ILE A 28 -0.71 -20.81 6.31
N LEU A 29 -1.72 -19.98 6.58
CA LEU A 29 -2.58 -20.11 7.74
C LEU A 29 -4.02 -20.33 7.28
N VAL A 30 -4.67 -21.36 7.79
CA VAL A 30 -6.10 -21.61 7.58
C VAL A 30 -6.80 -21.61 8.93
N ALA A 31 -7.82 -20.78 9.04
CA ALA A 31 -8.67 -20.73 10.22
C ALA A 31 -10.13 -21.04 9.86
N ARG A 32 -10.85 -21.68 10.78
CA ARG A 32 -12.28 -21.93 10.66
C ARG A 32 -12.98 -21.72 12.00
N LYS A 33 -14.07 -20.96 11.99
CA LYS A 33 -14.85 -20.63 13.21
C LYS A 33 -13.95 -20.11 14.35
N GLY A 34 -13.02 -19.19 14.03
CA GLY A 34 -12.10 -18.59 14.99
C GLY A 34 -10.97 -19.51 15.49
N LYS A 35 -10.81 -20.74 14.96
CA LYS A 35 -9.72 -21.65 15.33
C LYS A 35 -8.77 -21.86 14.15
N ILE A 36 -7.47 -21.75 14.42
CA ILE A 36 -6.42 -22.12 13.46
C ILE A 36 -6.45 -23.64 13.32
N VAL A 37 -6.59 -24.13 12.10
CA VAL A 37 -6.64 -25.55 11.76
C VAL A 37 -5.46 -25.99 10.91
N TYR A 38 -4.70 -25.04 10.39
CA TYR A 38 -3.46 -25.26 9.66
C TYR A 38 -2.62 -23.99 9.75
N ASP A 39 -1.34 -24.09 10.08
CA ASP A 39 -0.35 -23.00 10.06
C ASP A 39 1.02 -23.62 9.81
N ARG A 40 1.60 -23.34 8.64
CA ARG A 40 2.90 -23.87 8.23
C ARG A 40 3.66 -22.89 7.36
N THR A 41 4.99 -23.00 7.46
CA THR A 41 5.95 -22.25 6.65
C THR A 41 6.70 -23.19 5.72
N PHE A 42 7.10 -22.71 4.55
CA PHE A 42 7.77 -23.48 3.52
C PHE A 42 8.82 -22.62 2.81
N GLY A 43 9.94 -23.25 2.45
CA GLY A 43 10.97 -22.65 1.61
C GLY A 43 11.73 -21.51 2.28
N TYR A 44 12.10 -20.52 1.48
CA TYR A 44 13.03 -19.46 1.83
C TYR A 44 12.51 -18.11 1.34
N PHE A 45 13.13 -17.01 1.80
CA PHE A 45 12.80 -15.65 1.34
C PHE A 45 13.16 -15.41 -0.13
N ASP A 46 14.16 -16.14 -0.63
CA ASP A 46 14.68 -16.01 -1.98
C ASP A 46 15.16 -17.35 -2.54
N TYR A 47 15.45 -17.40 -3.84
CA TYR A 47 15.99 -18.58 -4.51
C TYR A 47 17.46 -18.88 -4.18
N ALA A 48 18.16 -17.98 -3.49
CA ALA A 48 19.52 -18.21 -2.98
C ALA A 48 19.51 -18.94 -1.61
N HIS A 49 18.30 -19.18 -1.05
CA HIS A 49 18.10 -19.85 0.23
C HIS A 49 18.77 -19.14 1.41
N THR A 50 18.76 -17.81 1.40
CA THR A 50 19.46 -17.00 2.41
C THR A 50 18.78 -17.02 3.76
N HIS A 51 17.45 -17.11 3.81
CA HIS A 51 16.67 -17.09 5.03
C HIS A 51 15.47 -18.06 4.93
N PRO A 52 15.37 -19.10 5.75
CA PRO A 52 14.21 -19.98 5.77
C PRO A 52 12.99 -19.21 6.30
N VAL A 53 11.83 -19.41 5.69
CA VAL A 53 10.58 -18.78 6.12
C VAL A 53 10.17 -19.31 7.50
N ARG A 54 9.87 -18.38 8.42
CA ARG A 54 9.44 -18.67 9.80
C ARG A 54 8.04 -18.13 10.07
N SER A 55 7.40 -18.64 11.11
CA SER A 55 6.03 -18.25 11.48
C SER A 55 5.92 -16.79 11.96
N GLU A 56 7.01 -16.26 12.50
CA GLU A 56 7.10 -14.87 12.99
C GLU A 56 7.49 -13.85 11.93
N ASP A 57 7.81 -14.27 10.72
CA ASP A 57 8.19 -13.37 9.63
C ASP A 57 7.04 -12.46 9.21
N VAL A 58 7.38 -11.27 8.74
CA VAL A 58 6.43 -10.23 8.36
C VAL A 58 6.41 -10.05 6.84
N TYR A 59 5.23 -9.86 6.30
CA TYR A 59 4.98 -9.77 4.86
C TYR A 59 4.35 -8.44 4.50
N ASP A 60 4.73 -7.89 3.35
CA ASP A 60 3.92 -6.86 2.70
C ASP A 60 2.62 -7.50 2.22
N VAL A 61 1.52 -7.02 2.78
CA VAL A 61 0.18 -7.54 2.45
C VAL A 61 -0.50 -6.75 1.34
N ALA A 62 0.19 -5.80 0.74
CA ALA A 62 -0.27 -5.00 -0.40
C ALA A 62 -1.72 -4.52 -0.21
N SER A 63 -2.61 -4.78 -1.16
CA SER A 63 -4.01 -4.32 -1.11
C SER A 63 -4.88 -4.95 -0.03
N ILE A 64 -4.44 -6.02 0.64
CA ILE A 64 -5.11 -6.53 1.84
C ILE A 64 -5.12 -5.43 2.93
N THR A 65 -4.16 -4.51 2.92
CA THR A 65 -4.15 -3.29 3.75
C THR A 65 -5.50 -2.55 3.74
N LYS A 66 -6.19 -2.51 2.60
CA LYS A 66 -7.51 -1.89 2.50
C LYS A 66 -8.51 -2.53 3.46
N ALA A 67 -8.53 -3.85 3.51
CA ALA A 67 -9.47 -4.64 4.31
C ALA A 67 -9.08 -4.72 5.80
N ILE A 68 -7.78 -4.79 6.11
CA ILE A 68 -7.32 -4.97 7.51
C ILE A 68 -6.95 -3.65 8.22
N ALA A 69 -6.87 -2.53 7.49
CA ALA A 69 -6.52 -1.23 8.05
C ALA A 69 -7.58 -0.17 7.75
N THR A 70 -7.72 0.28 6.49
CA THR A 70 -8.59 1.42 6.18
C THR A 70 -10.07 1.12 6.47
N VAL A 71 -10.56 -0.07 6.11
CA VAL A 71 -11.95 -0.45 6.40
C VAL A 71 -12.22 -0.51 7.89
N PRO A 72 -11.41 -1.18 8.75
CA PRO A 72 -11.57 -1.13 10.19
C PRO A 72 -11.54 0.29 10.77
N ALA A 73 -10.69 1.19 10.27
CA ALA A 73 -10.68 2.59 10.73
C ALA A 73 -12.03 3.28 10.44
N ILE A 74 -12.59 3.09 9.24
CA ILE A 74 -13.92 3.61 8.88
C ILE A 74 -15.01 2.97 9.74
N MET A 75 -14.96 1.67 10.00
CA MET A 75 -15.92 0.96 10.86
C MET A 75 -15.91 1.54 12.28
N LEU A 76 -14.73 1.67 12.89
CA LEU A 76 -14.57 2.25 14.22
C LEU A 76 -15.12 3.68 14.32
N LEU A 77 -14.86 4.50 13.30
CA LEU A 77 -15.38 5.86 13.24
C LEU A 77 -16.91 5.89 13.04
N ASN A 78 -17.44 4.96 12.24
CA ASN A 78 -18.88 4.83 12.03
C ASN A 78 -19.60 4.40 13.32
N ASP A 79 -19.07 3.45 14.06
CA ASP A 79 -19.62 2.98 15.34
C ASP A 79 -19.60 4.08 16.39
N LYS A 80 -18.60 4.98 16.34
CA LYS A 80 -18.52 6.18 17.19
C LYS A 80 -19.36 7.36 16.67
N ASN A 81 -20.14 7.20 15.60
CA ASN A 81 -20.90 8.26 14.91
C ASN A 81 -20.05 9.45 14.43
N GLN A 82 -18.75 9.27 14.24
CA GLN A 82 -17.82 10.30 13.76
C GLN A 82 -17.78 10.37 12.23
N ILE A 83 -18.12 9.28 11.54
CA ILE A 83 -18.32 9.23 10.10
C ILE A 83 -19.66 8.59 9.76
N ASN A 84 -20.34 9.11 8.73
CA ASN A 84 -21.53 8.48 8.18
C ASN A 84 -21.23 8.04 6.75
N ILE A 85 -21.27 6.74 6.49
CA ILE A 85 -20.93 6.16 5.18
C ILE A 85 -21.86 6.62 4.05
N ASN A 86 -23.05 7.12 4.36
CA ASN A 86 -24.00 7.66 3.36
C ASN A 86 -23.80 9.17 3.11
N SER A 87 -22.94 9.84 3.89
CA SER A 87 -22.58 11.24 3.64
C SER A 87 -21.58 11.38 2.52
N GLY A 88 -21.57 12.53 1.84
CA GLY A 88 -20.57 12.90 0.85
C GLY A 88 -19.18 13.01 1.48
N ILE A 89 -18.17 12.51 0.76
CA ILE A 89 -16.77 12.53 1.22
C ILE A 89 -16.26 13.95 1.47
N SER A 90 -16.78 14.94 0.75
CA SER A 90 -16.42 16.36 0.92
C SER A 90 -16.78 16.95 2.30
N ARG A 91 -17.60 16.24 3.08
CA ARG A 91 -17.84 16.58 4.48
C ARG A 91 -16.58 16.36 5.33
N TYR A 92 -15.79 15.36 4.99
CA TYR A 92 -14.61 14.91 5.73
C TYR A 92 -13.29 15.35 5.09
N ILE A 93 -13.34 15.71 3.78
CA ILE A 93 -12.22 16.29 3.03
C ILE A 93 -12.73 17.57 2.35
N PRO A 94 -12.72 18.72 3.03
CA PRO A 94 -13.25 19.98 2.47
C PRO A 94 -12.58 20.40 1.17
N GLU A 95 -11.32 20.04 0.98
CA GLU A 95 -10.48 20.41 -0.17
C GLU A 95 -11.05 19.92 -1.50
N ILE A 96 -11.80 18.81 -1.51
CA ILE A 96 -12.39 18.26 -2.73
C ILE A 96 -13.72 18.91 -3.15
N ARG A 97 -14.26 19.85 -2.37
CA ARG A 97 -15.57 20.48 -2.67
C ARG A 97 -15.63 21.17 -4.02
N LYS A 98 -14.50 21.70 -4.48
CA LYS A 98 -14.39 22.46 -5.74
C LYS A 98 -13.75 21.64 -6.88
N THR A 99 -13.47 20.36 -6.66
CA THR A 99 -12.74 19.53 -7.60
C THR A 99 -13.67 18.52 -8.29
N PHE A 100 -13.51 17.25 -8.03
CA PHE A 100 -14.41 16.25 -8.59
C PHE A 100 -15.61 16.02 -7.65
N SER A 101 -16.69 15.57 -8.21
CA SER A 101 -17.99 15.22 -7.60
C SER A 101 -18.05 15.22 -6.06
N PRO A 102 -18.36 16.36 -5.42
CA PRO A 102 -18.29 16.52 -3.96
C PRO A 102 -19.30 15.62 -3.21
N ASN A 103 -20.30 15.11 -3.92
CA ASN A 103 -21.40 14.31 -3.36
C ASN A 103 -21.18 12.81 -3.45
N ILE A 104 -19.97 12.35 -3.85
CA ILE A 104 -19.65 10.92 -3.79
C ILE A 104 -19.64 10.50 -2.31
N THR A 105 -20.49 9.52 -1.96
CA THR A 105 -20.61 9.05 -0.58
C THR A 105 -19.41 8.19 -0.18
N ILE A 106 -19.10 8.14 1.11
CA ILE A 106 -18.08 7.23 1.68
C ILE A 106 -18.35 5.79 1.24
N ARG A 107 -19.64 5.37 1.21
CA ARG A 107 -20.05 4.05 0.70
C ARG A 107 -19.54 3.83 -0.72
N LYS A 108 -19.76 4.76 -1.66
CA LYS A 108 -19.29 4.64 -3.04
C LYS A 108 -17.77 4.59 -3.15
N VAL A 109 -17.06 5.30 -2.28
CA VAL A 109 -15.59 5.25 -2.22
C VAL A 109 -15.13 3.86 -1.76
N LEU A 110 -15.73 3.29 -0.71
CA LEU A 110 -15.44 1.94 -0.22
C LEU A 110 -15.68 0.87 -1.29
N PHE A 111 -16.73 1.00 -2.09
CA PHE A 111 -17.11 0.03 -3.13
C PHE A 111 -16.48 0.30 -4.50
N HIS A 112 -15.51 1.23 -4.59
CA HIS A 112 -14.85 1.58 -5.86
C HIS A 112 -15.83 2.06 -6.97
N GLU A 113 -16.87 2.78 -6.59
CA GLU A 113 -17.91 3.32 -7.47
C GLU A 113 -17.76 4.83 -7.71
N THR A 114 -16.53 5.33 -7.65
CA THR A 114 -16.24 6.77 -7.80
C THR A 114 -15.97 7.20 -9.22
N GLY A 115 -15.61 6.26 -10.10
CA GLY A 115 -15.10 6.55 -11.44
C GLY A 115 -13.65 7.02 -11.47
N LEU A 116 -12.92 6.98 -10.35
CA LEU A 116 -11.49 7.30 -10.34
C LEU A 116 -10.68 6.23 -11.10
N PRO A 117 -9.56 6.59 -11.77
CA PRO A 117 -8.65 5.62 -12.35
C PRO A 117 -8.01 4.74 -11.28
N SER A 118 -7.40 3.62 -11.67
CA SER A 118 -6.75 2.68 -10.74
C SER A 118 -5.65 3.35 -9.90
N GLY A 119 -4.90 4.30 -10.49
CA GLY A 119 -3.83 5.05 -9.86
C GLY A 119 -3.50 6.31 -10.64
N ILE A 120 -2.46 7.01 -10.19
CA ILE A 120 -1.82 8.13 -10.89
C ILE A 120 -0.38 7.75 -11.24
N PRO A 121 0.24 8.40 -12.24
CA PRO A 121 1.64 8.14 -12.59
C PRO A 121 2.58 8.73 -11.53
N ILE A 122 2.60 8.11 -10.34
CA ILE A 122 3.34 8.61 -9.16
C ILE A 122 4.82 8.86 -9.50
N ALA A 123 5.48 7.94 -10.19
CA ALA A 123 6.89 8.13 -10.53
C ALA A 123 7.13 9.44 -11.32
N LYS A 124 6.25 9.77 -12.27
CA LYS A 124 6.33 11.04 -13.00
C LYS A 124 6.08 12.26 -12.12
N LEU A 125 5.25 12.12 -11.10
CA LEU A 125 4.94 13.18 -10.14
C LEU A 125 6.12 13.46 -9.21
N LEU A 126 6.88 12.43 -8.87
CA LEU A 126 7.95 12.46 -7.89
C LEU A 126 9.36 12.63 -8.49
N THR A 127 9.50 12.51 -9.81
CA THR A 127 10.77 12.74 -10.51
C THR A 127 10.87 14.13 -11.08
N ASP A 128 12.09 14.65 -11.14
CA ASP A 128 12.39 15.93 -11.76
C ASP A 128 12.19 15.90 -13.29
N THR A 129 12.03 17.07 -13.88
CA THR A 129 11.84 17.20 -15.33
C THR A 129 13.12 16.79 -16.05
N LEU A 130 13.02 15.83 -16.95
CA LEU A 130 14.15 15.38 -17.74
C LEU A 130 14.51 16.39 -18.86
N PRO A 131 15.79 16.45 -19.26
CA PRO A 131 16.24 17.28 -20.37
C PRO A 131 15.42 17.04 -21.64
N GLY A 132 15.03 18.12 -22.32
CA GLY A 132 14.22 18.05 -23.53
C GLY A 132 12.81 17.48 -23.35
N LYS A 133 12.31 17.41 -22.10
CA LYS A 133 11.03 16.77 -21.73
C LYS A 133 10.97 15.29 -22.16
N ALA A 134 12.10 14.58 -22.13
CA ALA A 134 12.16 13.17 -22.45
C ALA A 134 11.20 12.36 -21.55
N PRO A 135 10.61 11.25 -22.05
CA PRO A 135 9.77 10.39 -21.23
C PRO A 135 10.61 9.72 -20.13
N LEU A 136 10.02 9.54 -18.94
CA LEU A 136 10.69 8.91 -17.81
C LEU A 136 11.06 7.45 -18.10
N TYR A 137 10.22 6.74 -18.84
CA TYR A 137 10.40 5.32 -19.16
C TYR A 137 10.31 5.05 -20.65
N LYS A 138 11.00 3.97 -21.07
CA LYS A 138 10.94 3.40 -22.42
C LYS A 138 10.91 1.88 -22.36
N GLY A 139 10.22 1.26 -23.31
CA GLY A 139 10.09 -0.21 -23.39
C GLY A 139 11.33 -0.93 -23.95
N SER A 140 12.36 -0.20 -24.35
CA SER A 140 13.63 -0.76 -24.87
C SER A 140 14.82 -0.08 -24.22
N ARG A 141 15.89 -0.86 -24.02
CA ARG A 141 17.16 -0.35 -23.51
C ARG A 141 17.92 0.40 -24.61
N ASP A 142 18.45 1.57 -24.26
CA ASP A 142 19.40 2.33 -25.10
C ASP A 142 20.37 3.15 -24.22
N ILE A 143 21.19 4.02 -24.83
CA ILE A 143 22.21 4.81 -24.12
C ILE A 143 21.61 5.75 -23.07
N ASN A 144 20.38 6.21 -23.25
CA ASN A 144 19.69 7.10 -22.31
C ASN A 144 18.76 6.33 -21.36
N TYR A 145 18.24 5.18 -21.77
CA TYR A 145 17.31 4.34 -21.01
C TYR A 145 17.99 3.01 -20.62
N ARG A 146 18.85 3.06 -19.60
CA ARG A 146 19.69 1.92 -19.19
C ARG A 146 19.39 1.39 -17.78
N ILE A 147 18.61 2.11 -16.98
CA ILE A 147 18.22 1.68 -15.64
C ILE A 147 17.00 0.78 -15.79
N GLN A 148 17.19 -0.52 -15.65
CA GLN A 148 16.08 -1.46 -15.74
C GLN A 148 15.22 -1.36 -14.46
N VAL A 149 13.93 -1.11 -14.61
CA VAL A 149 12.95 -1.04 -13.53
C VAL A 149 11.98 -2.21 -13.55
N GLU A 150 11.73 -2.78 -14.75
CA GLU A 150 10.96 -4.02 -14.96
C GLU A 150 11.50 -4.78 -16.16
N LYS A 151 11.02 -6.01 -16.41
CA LYS A 151 11.53 -6.91 -17.46
C LYS A 151 11.68 -6.25 -18.85
N LYS A 152 10.79 -5.31 -19.20
CA LYS A 152 10.81 -4.56 -20.48
C LYS A 152 10.56 -3.07 -20.26
N LEU A 153 11.02 -2.50 -19.14
CA LEU A 153 10.84 -1.10 -18.81
C LEU A 153 12.16 -0.53 -18.28
N PHE A 154 12.62 0.53 -18.91
CA PHE A 154 13.89 1.18 -18.58
C PHE A 154 13.65 2.65 -18.25
N ALA A 155 14.20 3.11 -17.12
CA ALA A 155 14.19 4.51 -16.76
C ALA A 155 15.34 5.28 -17.42
N HIS A 156 15.11 6.55 -17.65
CA HIS A 156 16.13 7.45 -18.19
C HIS A 156 17.29 7.58 -17.20
N LYS A 157 18.52 7.59 -17.69
CA LYS A 157 19.76 7.65 -16.88
C LYS A 157 19.85 8.86 -15.98
N ASP A 158 19.25 9.98 -16.38
CA ASP A 158 19.27 11.26 -15.66
C ASP A 158 18.00 11.44 -14.79
N SER A 159 17.17 10.40 -14.66
CA SER A 159 16.03 10.45 -13.75
C SER A 159 16.47 10.63 -12.30
N LYS A 160 15.96 11.65 -11.64
CA LYS A 160 16.23 11.98 -10.24
C LYS A 160 14.93 12.25 -9.52
N LEU A 161 14.88 11.97 -8.23
CA LEU A 161 13.79 12.42 -7.40
C LEU A 161 13.79 13.96 -7.31
N ARG A 162 12.64 14.54 -7.18
CA ARG A 162 12.46 15.98 -7.02
C ARG A 162 13.15 16.45 -5.73
N PRO A 163 14.10 17.40 -5.83
CA PRO A 163 14.86 17.88 -4.67
C PRO A 163 14.01 18.69 -3.67
N ASP A 164 12.88 19.24 -4.10
CA ASP A 164 11.92 19.92 -3.22
C ASP A 164 11.05 18.94 -2.39
N LEU A 165 11.04 17.64 -2.75
CA LEU A 165 10.28 16.60 -2.06
C LEU A 165 11.15 15.58 -1.34
N PHE A 166 12.41 15.41 -1.73
CA PHE A 166 13.29 14.36 -1.19
C PHE A 166 14.70 14.86 -0.93
N SER A 167 15.30 14.34 0.15
CA SER A 167 16.72 14.50 0.51
C SER A 167 17.32 13.16 0.91
N SER A 168 18.62 12.98 0.66
CA SER A 168 19.40 11.84 1.18
C SER A 168 19.79 12.00 2.64
N VAL A 169 19.63 13.19 3.21
CA VAL A 169 19.96 13.52 4.60
C VAL A 169 18.69 13.99 5.32
N LYS A 170 18.59 13.63 6.60
CA LYS A 170 17.53 14.14 7.47
C LYS A 170 17.80 15.61 7.80
N GLU A 171 16.92 16.50 7.37
CA GLU A 171 17.00 17.94 7.57
C GLU A 171 15.66 18.49 8.07
N LYS A 172 15.64 19.81 8.40
CA LYS A 172 14.43 20.48 8.93
C LYS A 172 13.17 20.25 8.06
N ASP A 173 13.34 20.30 6.75
CA ASP A 173 12.23 20.20 5.78
C ASP A 173 12.05 18.77 5.21
N PHE A 174 12.94 17.83 5.57
CA PHE A 174 12.95 16.44 5.14
C PHE A 174 12.99 15.50 6.34
N THR A 175 11.84 15.37 7.01
CA THR A 175 11.74 14.67 8.31
C THR A 175 11.15 13.28 8.22
N ILE A 176 10.50 12.92 7.10
CA ILE A 176 9.76 11.66 6.94
C ILE A 176 10.69 10.60 6.34
N PRO A 177 11.11 9.58 7.10
CA PRO A 177 11.94 8.51 6.55
C PRO A 177 11.11 7.65 5.58
N ILE A 178 11.61 7.48 4.35
CA ILE A 178 10.99 6.67 3.29
C ILE A 178 11.78 5.37 3.10
N ALA A 179 13.10 5.46 3.07
CA ALA A 179 14.02 4.33 2.95
C ALA A 179 15.34 4.68 3.65
N GLU A 180 16.30 3.77 3.63
CA GLU A 180 17.65 4.04 4.07
C GLU A 180 18.24 5.21 3.26
N ASN A 181 18.74 6.23 3.95
CA ASN A 181 19.27 7.47 3.35
C ASN A 181 18.29 8.15 2.37
N LEU A 182 17.00 8.10 2.65
CA LEU A 182 15.98 8.81 1.87
C LEU A 182 14.89 9.35 2.78
N PHE A 183 14.74 10.67 2.78
CA PHE A 183 13.78 11.41 3.58
C PHE A 183 12.88 12.25 2.68
N ALA A 184 11.60 12.30 3.01
CA ALA A 184 10.63 13.13 2.31
C ALA A 184 10.27 14.38 3.11
N SER A 185 9.93 15.42 2.36
CA SER A 185 9.25 16.60 2.90
C SER A 185 7.78 16.28 3.23
N PRO A 186 7.19 16.91 4.25
CA PRO A 186 5.74 16.88 4.49
C PRO A 186 4.91 17.29 3.26
N ALA A 187 5.44 18.15 2.38
CA ALA A 187 4.81 18.57 1.13
C ALA A 187 4.56 17.41 0.14
N LEU A 188 5.24 16.26 0.29
CA LEU A 188 5.02 15.07 -0.52
C LEU A 188 3.55 14.61 -0.47
N LYS A 189 2.97 14.57 0.72
CA LYS A 189 1.58 14.16 0.92
C LYS A 189 0.61 15.10 0.20
N ASP A 190 0.81 16.40 0.35
CA ASP A 190 -0.04 17.41 -0.31
C ASP A 190 0.12 17.38 -1.83
N THR A 191 1.34 17.15 -2.34
CA THR A 191 1.60 16.97 -3.77
C THR A 191 0.80 15.81 -4.35
N ILE A 192 0.78 14.67 -3.68
CA ILE A 192 0.02 13.47 -4.11
C ILE A 192 -1.50 13.74 -4.02
N LEU A 193 -1.96 14.28 -2.90
CA LEU A 193 -3.39 14.58 -2.70
C LEU A 193 -3.90 15.60 -3.73
N ASN A 194 -3.16 16.66 -3.98
CA ASN A 194 -3.52 17.67 -4.99
C ASN A 194 -3.61 17.05 -6.40
N ALA A 195 -2.70 16.16 -6.76
CA ALA A 195 -2.77 15.44 -8.03
C ALA A 195 -4.05 14.58 -8.11
N ILE A 196 -4.45 13.93 -7.01
CA ILE A 196 -5.70 13.15 -6.94
C ILE A 196 -6.92 14.06 -7.07
N TYR A 197 -6.93 15.21 -6.39
CA TYR A 197 -8.06 16.15 -6.41
C TYR A 197 -8.33 16.75 -7.80
N GLN A 198 -7.31 16.83 -8.67
CA GLN A 198 -7.47 17.33 -10.03
C GLN A 198 -7.97 16.29 -11.03
N ILE A 199 -8.15 15.05 -10.63
CA ILE A 199 -8.64 13.98 -11.53
C ILE A 199 -10.13 14.20 -11.83
N LYS A 200 -10.47 14.19 -13.11
CA LYS A 200 -11.87 14.09 -13.55
C LYS A 200 -12.27 12.61 -13.57
N PRO A 201 -13.24 12.19 -12.73
CA PRO A 201 -13.70 10.80 -12.74
C PRO A 201 -14.33 10.45 -14.10
N PHE A 202 -14.25 9.18 -14.47
CA PHE A 202 -14.99 8.68 -15.63
C PHE A 202 -16.51 8.81 -15.38
N GLU A 203 -17.27 9.13 -16.42
CA GLU A 203 -18.72 9.32 -16.33
C GLU A 203 -19.46 8.05 -15.91
N ASN A 204 -18.99 6.90 -16.40
CA ASN A 204 -19.51 5.60 -16.00
C ASN A 204 -18.99 5.23 -14.59
N LYS A 205 -19.79 5.55 -13.58
CA LYS A 205 -19.50 5.29 -12.15
C LYS A 205 -19.83 3.85 -11.72
N LYS A 206 -19.71 2.87 -12.61
CA LYS A 206 -19.74 1.46 -12.25
C LYS A 206 -18.47 1.09 -11.48
N TYR A 207 -18.46 -0.08 -10.87
CA TYR A 207 -17.29 -0.61 -10.18
C TYR A 207 -16.02 -0.48 -11.05
N ARG A 208 -15.04 0.21 -10.47
CA ARG A 208 -13.68 0.33 -11.02
C ARG A 208 -12.70 0.37 -9.86
N TYR A 209 -11.93 -0.70 -9.70
CA TYR A 209 -10.92 -0.75 -8.66
C TYR A 209 -9.95 0.44 -8.78
N SER A 210 -9.75 1.15 -7.67
CA SER A 210 -8.89 2.33 -7.60
C SER A 210 -8.25 2.45 -6.21
N ASP A 211 -6.93 2.47 -6.17
CA ASP A 211 -6.16 2.73 -4.95
C ASP A 211 -6.42 4.14 -4.41
N LEU A 212 -6.71 5.09 -5.31
CA LEU A 212 -6.96 6.49 -4.96
C LEU A 212 -8.15 6.64 -4.02
N ASN A 213 -9.15 5.76 -4.12
CA ASN A 213 -10.28 5.72 -3.20
C ASN A 213 -9.81 5.53 -1.75
N PHE A 214 -8.85 4.68 -1.53
CA PHE A 214 -8.36 4.36 -0.20
C PHE A 214 -7.37 5.40 0.33
N VAL A 215 -6.67 6.10 -0.54
CA VAL A 215 -5.91 7.32 -0.17
C VAL A 215 -6.86 8.42 0.33
N LEU A 216 -8.01 8.60 -0.35
CA LEU A 216 -9.04 9.55 0.10
C LEU A 216 -9.67 9.13 1.44
N LEU A 217 -9.95 7.84 1.63
CA LEU A 217 -10.47 7.34 2.92
C LEU A 217 -9.45 7.52 4.04
N GLN A 218 -8.17 7.28 3.80
CA GLN A 218 -7.09 7.59 4.75
C GLN A 218 -7.12 9.07 5.15
N LYS A 219 -7.18 9.99 4.16
CA LYS A 219 -7.25 11.44 4.43
C LYS A 219 -8.48 11.80 5.26
N ALA A 220 -9.64 11.18 4.98
CA ALA A 220 -10.86 11.39 5.77
C ALA A 220 -10.69 10.94 7.23
N VAL A 221 -10.11 9.77 7.45
CA VAL A 221 -9.80 9.26 8.81
C VAL A 221 -8.89 10.25 9.54
N GLU A 222 -7.80 10.67 8.92
CA GLU A 222 -6.83 11.58 9.53
C GLU A 222 -7.43 12.99 9.82
N ASN A 223 -8.31 13.47 8.94
CA ASN A 223 -9.01 14.74 9.20
C ASN A 223 -10.01 14.66 10.37
N ILE A 224 -10.65 13.51 10.56
CA ILE A 224 -11.61 13.29 11.66
C ILE A 224 -10.87 13.10 12.99
N THR A 225 -9.79 12.32 12.97
CA THR A 225 -9.09 11.90 14.21
C THR A 225 -8.02 12.90 14.67
N GLY A 226 -7.52 13.73 13.75
CA GLY A 226 -6.38 14.63 14.00
C GLY A 226 -5.02 13.90 14.11
N GLU A 227 -4.98 12.60 13.83
CA GLU A 227 -3.77 11.79 13.91
C GLU A 227 -3.58 10.92 12.65
N SER A 228 -2.36 10.42 12.43
CA SER A 228 -2.08 9.53 11.30
C SER A 228 -2.81 8.20 11.44
N ILE A 229 -3.22 7.61 10.32
CA ILE A 229 -3.99 6.37 10.30
C ILE A 229 -3.24 5.21 10.98
N ASP A 230 -1.93 5.14 10.86
CA ASP A 230 -1.10 4.12 11.51
C ASP A 230 -1.16 4.21 13.04
N LYS A 231 -1.12 5.44 13.58
CA LYS A 231 -1.24 5.68 15.01
C LYS A 231 -2.66 5.36 15.50
N TYR A 232 -3.67 5.86 14.80
CA TYR A 232 -5.08 5.61 15.13
C TYR A 232 -5.38 4.11 15.19
N LEU A 233 -4.96 3.35 14.16
CA LEU A 233 -5.19 1.91 14.10
C LEU A 233 -4.37 1.13 15.13
N MET A 234 -3.12 1.51 15.38
CA MET A 234 -2.32 0.86 16.41
C MET A 234 -3.03 0.92 17.76
N THR A 235 -3.51 2.10 18.15
CA THR A 235 -4.15 2.32 19.45
C THR A 235 -5.54 1.68 19.55
N ASN A 236 -6.36 1.83 18.50
CA ASN A 236 -7.79 1.49 18.59
C ASN A 236 -8.15 0.12 18.00
N PHE A 237 -7.22 -0.54 17.27
CA PHE A 237 -7.50 -1.79 16.58
C PHE A 237 -6.41 -2.85 16.77
N PHE A 238 -5.16 -2.59 16.36
CA PHE A 238 -4.13 -3.63 16.36
C PHE A 238 -3.67 -4.01 17.76
N ALA A 239 -3.37 -3.06 18.63
CA ALA A 239 -2.94 -3.36 20.00
C ALA A 239 -4.01 -4.09 20.82
N PRO A 240 -5.30 -3.69 20.80
CA PRO A 240 -6.37 -4.44 21.44
C PRO A 240 -6.54 -5.88 20.95
N LEU A 241 -6.18 -6.15 19.69
CA LEU A 241 -6.19 -7.50 19.10
C LEU A 241 -4.89 -8.30 19.35
N GLY A 242 -3.89 -7.71 20.02
CA GLY A 242 -2.57 -8.32 20.17
C GLY A 242 -1.74 -8.36 18.90
N ALA A 243 -2.16 -7.65 17.81
CA ALA A 243 -1.48 -7.63 16.52
C ALA A 243 -0.30 -6.63 16.50
N ASN A 244 0.61 -6.75 17.45
CA ASN A 244 1.67 -5.77 17.73
C ASN A 244 2.74 -5.68 16.62
N ARG A 245 2.82 -6.67 15.73
CA ARG A 245 3.74 -6.68 14.58
C ARG A 245 3.10 -6.14 13.29
N THR A 246 1.80 -5.82 13.30
CA THR A 246 1.11 -5.19 12.18
C THR A 246 1.45 -3.71 12.14
N THR A 247 2.07 -3.23 11.05
CA THR A 247 2.56 -1.85 10.97
C THR A 247 2.66 -1.38 9.51
N PHE A 248 2.62 -0.06 9.29
CA PHE A 248 2.80 0.55 7.96
C PHE A 248 4.26 0.78 7.59
N ARG A 249 5.15 0.88 8.56
CA ARG A 249 6.57 1.17 8.36
C ARG A 249 7.40 0.17 9.14
N PRO A 250 7.48 -1.09 8.65
CA PRO A 250 8.06 -2.18 9.42
C PRO A 250 9.52 -1.93 9.81
N LEU A 251 10.34 -1.34 8.95
CA LEU A 251 11.75 -1.06 9.22
C LEU A 251 12.01 -0.13 10.42
N LEU A 252 11.00 0.59 10.93
CA LEU A 252 11.10 1.38 12.15
C LEU A 252 10.91 0.55 13.42
N LYS A 253 10.44 -0.71 13.32
CA LYS A 253 10.04 -1.53 14.47
C LYS A 253 10.52 -2.98 14.40
N ILE A 254 10.85 -3.47 13.22
CA ILE A 254 11.13 -4.88 12.93
C ILE A 254 12.46 -4.96 12.21
N ASN A 255 13.28 -5.95 12.57
CA ASN A 255 14.56 -6.15 11.89
C ASN A 255 14.32 -6.52 10.41
N ARG A 256 15.15 -6.00 9.53
CA ARG A 256 15.07 -6.28 8.09
C ARG A 256 15.11 -7.78 7.77
N SER A 257 15.86 -8.56 8.54
CA SER A 257 15.96 -10.01 8.38
C SER A 257 14.68 -10.79 8.71
N GLU A 258 13.70 -10.13 9.35
CA GLU A 258 12.39 -10.73 9.68
C GLU A 258 11.29 -10.28 8.70
N ILE A 259 11.64 -9.52 7.66
CA ILE A 259 10.70 -8.99 6.66
C ILE A 259 10.94 -9.72 5.35
N ALA A 260 9.95 -10.48 4.90
CA ALA A 260 10.03 -11.18 3.63
C ALA A 260 10.14 -10.16 2.47
N PRO A 261 11.07 -10.34 1.53
CA PRO A 261 11.19 -9.48 0.37
C PRO A 261 9.95 -9.61 -0.53
N THR A 262 9.56 -8.51 -1.15
CA THR A 262 8.53 -8.47 -2.19
C THR A 262 9.21 -8.60 -3.55
N GLU A 263 8.76 -9.53 -4.40
CA GLU A 263 9.23 -9.73 -5.78
C GLU A 263 8.33 -9.00 -6.80
#